data_f1bdaa64141b85598aea41b3c04c82fb
#
_entry.id   f1bdaa64141b85598aea41b3c04c82fb
#
_cell.length_a   1.000
_cell.length_b   1.000
_cell.length_c   1.000
_cell.angle_alpha   90.00
_cell.angle_beta   90.00
_cell.angle_gamma   90.00
#
_symmetry.space_group_name_H-M   'P 1'
#
loop_
_entity.id
_entity.type
_entity.pdbx_description
1 polymer ?
#
loop_
_entity_poly.entity_id
_entity_poly.type
_entity_poly.pdbx_seq_one_letter_code
_entity_poly.pdbx_strand_id
1 'polypeptide(L)'
;MWGHRPGDTVTAMAYFDDYGPHNGATRLIPGSHRFEPGETPFDFDDESRCVQVCGSAGDILVFDVDLVHGASLNPSGARRRSILINYCSEPLYDTHLRTAPMRNVSMDSSERFEPADYDFVA
;
A
#
# COMPACT_ATOMS: atom_id res chain seq x y z
N MET A 1 -6.67 14.12 -8.42
CA MET A 1 -5.54 13.35 -8.98
C MET A 1 -4.26 14.05 -8.57
N TRP A 2 -3.36 13.39 -7.84
CA TRP A 2 -2.24 14.03 -7.14
C TRP A 2 -0.99 14.22 -7.99
N GLY A 3 -1.06 13.94 -9.28
CA GLY A 3 -0.01 14.24 -10.26
C GLY A 3 1.30 13.47 -10.10
N HIS A 4 1.31 12.38 -9.30
CA HIS A 4 2.47 11.50 -9.23
C HIS A 4 2.42 10.43 -10.33
N ARG A 5 3.57 9.88 -10.64
CA ARG A 5 3.73 8.81 -11.62
C ARG A 5 3.67 7.45 -10.93
N PRO A 6 3.24 6.40 -11.62
CA PRO A 6 3.35 5.04 -11.10
C PRO A 6 4.78 4.77 -10.59
N GLY A 7 4.89 4.26 -9.37
CA GLY A 7 6.15 4.01 -8.71
C GLY A 7 6.74 5.16 -7.89
N ASP A 8 6.16 6.36 -7.93
CA ASP A 8 6.60 7.48 -7.09
C ASP A 8 6.31 7.24 -5.60
N THR A 9 5.34 6.40 -5.30
CA THR A 9 4.98 6.00 -3.94
C THR A 9 4.69 4.51 -3.91
N VAL A 10 5.29 3.82 -2.95
CA VAL A 10 5.05 2.40 -2.73
C VAL A 10 4.63 2.14 -1.28
N THR A 11 3.75 1.17 -1.12
CA THR A 11 3.38 0.62 0.18
C THR A 11 4.08 -0.70 0.38
N ALA A 12 4.77 -0.85 1.50
CA ALA A 12 5.25 -2.13 2.00
C ALA A 12 4.36 -2.57 3.15
N MET A 13 3.72 -3.72 3.03
CA MET A 13 2.86 -4.31 4.05
C MET A 13 3.53 -5.57 4.59
N ALA A 14 4.08 -5.49 5.80
CA ALA A 14 4.69 -6.64 6.48
C ALA A 14 3.66 -7.37 7.32
N TYR A 15 3.54 -8.66 7.13
CA TYR A 15 2.57 -9.51 7.82
C TYR A 15 3.19 -10.24 9.02
N PHE A 16 2.51 -10.19 10.16
CA PHE A 16 2.90 -10.89 11.39
C PHE A 16 2.15 -12.21 11.59
N ASP A 17 1.10 -12.43 10.83
CA ASP A 17 0.31 -13.65 10.86
C ASP A 17 0.15 -14.17 9.44
N ASP A 18 -0.07 -15.48 9.29
CA ASP A 18 -0.48 -16.06 8.01
C ASP A 18 -1.75 -15.37 7.51
N TYR A 19 -1.87 -15.23 6.21
CA TYR A 19 -2.98 -14.50 5.59
C TYR A 19 -3.51 -15.23 4.36
N GLY A 20 -4.84 -15.28 4.27
CA GLY A 20 -5.53 -16.05 3.24
C GLY A 20 -7.03 -15.74 3.15
N PRO A 21 -7.77 -16.56 2.38
CA PRO A 21 -9.18 -16.30 2.10
C PRO A 21 -10.08 -16.22 3.33
N HIS A 22 -9.67 -16.87 4.42
CA HIS A 22 -10.52 -17.04 5.60
C HIS A 22 -10.27 -16.02 6.71
N ASN A 23 -9.20 -15.23 6.60
CA ASN A 23 -8.85 -14.28 7.66
C ASN A 23 -8.59 -12.85 7.16
N GLY A 24 -9.24 -12.46 6.07
CA GLY A 24 -9.24 -11.08 5.62
C GLY A 24 -7.99 -10.66 4.83
N ALA A 25 -7.42 -11.56 4.03
CA ALA A 25 -6.27 -11.25 3.18
C ALA A 25 -6.53 -10.04 2.27
N THR A 26 -5.46 -9.35 1.95
CA THR A 26 -5.52 -8.19 1.05
C THR A 26 -5.97 -8.62 -0.34
N ARG A 27 -6.90 -7.85 -0.91
CA ARG A 27 -7.37 -7.98 -2.29
C ARG A 27 -6.86 -6.80 -3.08
N LEU A 28 -6.51 -7.03 -4.33
CA LEU A 28 -6.05 -5.98 -5.23
C LEU A 28 -6.50 -6.25 -6.67
N ILE A 29 -6.55 -5.18 -7.48
CA ILE A 29 -6.83 -5.27 -8.91
C ILE A 29 -5.52 -5.01 -9.67
N PRO A 30 -4.91 -6.05 -10.27
CA PRO A 30 -3.66 -5.90 -11.02
C PRO A 30 -3.78 -4.86 -12.14
N GLY A 31 -2.80 -3.97 -12.26
CA GLY A 31 -2.74 -2.96 -13.29
C GLY A 31 -3.56 -1.69 -13.03
N SER A 32 -4.36 -1.65 -11.96
CA SER A 32 -5.25 -0.53 -11.67
C SER A 32 -4.54 0.80 -11.35
N HIS A 33 -3.27 0.75 -10.95
CA HIS A 33 -2.42 1.94 -10.74
C HIS A 33 -2.03 2.67 -12.04
N ARG A 34 -2.28 2.06 -13.20
CA ARG A 34 -1.97 2.62 -14.53
C ARG A 34 -3.20 3.20 -15.21
N PHE A 35 -4.16 3.63 -14.43
CA PHE A 35 -5.38 4.24 -14.94
C PHE A 35 -5.07 5.55 -15.67
N GLU A 36 -5.46 5.65 -16.94
CA GLU A 36 -5.30 6.87 -17.72
C GLU A 36 -6.51 7.80 -17.56
N PRO A 37 -6.29 9.12 -17.50
CA PRO A 37 -7.38 10.08 -17.44
C PRO A 37 -8.33 9.93 -18.63
N GLY A 38 -9.61 9.74 -18.36
CA GLY A 38 -10.65 9.56 -19.38
C GLY A 38 -11.03 8.11 -19.66
N GLU A 39 -10.34 7.15 -19.09
CA GLU A 39 -10.81 5.77 -19.07
C GLU A 39 -12.03 5.61 -18.16
N THR A 40 -12.86 4.63 -18.46
CA THR A 40 -14.00 4.28 -17.61
C THR A 40 -13.49 3.89 -16.22
N PRO A 41 -14.00 4.50 -15.14
CA PRO A 41 -13.63 4.10 -13.79
C PRO A 41 -13.81 2.59 -13.61
N PHE A 42 -12.91 1.99 -12.79
CA PHE A 42 -13.09 0.60 -12.40
C PHE A 42 -14.45 0.43 -11.73
N ASP A 43 -15.17 -0.60 -12.13
CA ASP A 43 -16.30 -1.09 -11.36
C ASP A 43 -15.72 -1.78 -10.11
N PHE A 44 -15.82 -1.12 -8.98
CA PHE A 44 -15.35 -1.67 -7.71
C PHE A 44 -16.16 -2.86 -7.22
N ASP A 45 -17.36 -3.05 -7.78
CA ASP A 45 -18.24 -4.18 -7.50
C ASP A 45 -17.91 -5.39 -8.40
N ASP A 46 -17.14 -5.20 -9.46
CA ASP A 46 -16.66 -6.30 -10.30
C ASP A 46 -15.47 -7.03 -9.63
N GLU A 47 -15.81 -8.04 -8.85
CA GLU A 47 -14.82 -8.88 -8.20
C GLU A 47 -14.03 -9.80 -9.14
N SER A 48 -14.44 -9.94 -10.39
CA SER A 48 -13.79 -10.85 -11.35
C SER A 48 -12.31 -10.50 -11.61
N ARG A 49 -11.94 -9.24 -11.43
CA ARG A 49 -10.58 -8.72 -11.60
C ARG A 49 -9.76 -8.73 -10.32
N CYS A 50 -10.40 -9.00 -9.19
CA CYS A 50 -9.71 -8.99 -7.90
C CYS A 50 -8.85 -10.23 -7.72
N VAL A 51 -7.62 -10.02 -7.30
CA VAL A 51 -6.72 -11.08 -6.83
C VAL A 51 -6.59 -10.97 -5.33
N GLN A 52 -6.76 -12.10 -4.64
CA GLN A 52 -6.52 -12.17 -3.21
C GLN A 52 -5.08 -12.65 -2.96
N VAL A 53 -4.33 -11.87 -2.20
CA VAL A 53 -2.95 -12.17 -1.86
C VAL A 53 -2.91 -13.03 -0.60
N CYS A 54 -2.36 -14.24 -0.72
CA CYS A 54 -2.23 -15.18 0.39
C CYS A 54 -0.75 -15.47 0.64
N GLY A 55 -0.39 -15.69 1.89
CA GLY A 55 0.99 -15.99 2.28
C GLY A 55 1.14 -16.26 3.76
N SER A 56 2.37 -16.19 4.23
CA SER A 56 2.78 -16.56 5.58
C SER A 56 3.25 -15.37 6.40
N ALA A 57 3.25 -15.54 7.70
CA ALA A 57 3.89 -14.60 8.61
C ALA A 57 5.35 -14.37 8.22
N GLY A 58 5.78 -13.12 8.18
CA GLY A 58 7.11 -12.70 7.71
C GLY A 58 7.16 -12.25 6.25
N ASP A 59 6.14 -12.51 5.46
CA ASP A 59 6.07 -11.99 4.09
C ASP A 59 5.89 -10.46 4.09
N ILE A 60 6.42 -9.84 3.04
CA ILE A 60 6.25 -8.41 2.77
C ILE A 60 5.64 -8.25 1.38
N LEU A 61 4.43 -7.70 1.33
CA LEU A 61 3.77 -7.32 0.09
C LEU A 61 4.13 -5.87 -0.25
N VAL A 62 4.73 -5.66 -1.41
CA VAL A 62 5.08 -4.32 -1.90
C VAL A 62 4.25 -4.00 -3.13
N PHE A 63 3.59 -2.84 -3.13
CA PHE A 63 2.74 -2.43 -4.24
C PHE A 63 2.69 -0.90 -4.36
N ASP A 64 2.33 -0.42 -5.55
CA ASP A 64 2.09 1.00 -5.82
C ASP A 64 0.89 1.49 -5.00
N VAL A 65 1.00 2.66 -4.36
CA VAL A 65 -0.06 3.20 -3.50
C VAL A 65 -1.37 3.43 -4.26
N ASP A 66 -1.31 3.69 -5.56
CA ASP A 66 -2.48 3.91 -6.41
C ASP A 66 -3.15 2.61 -6.86
N LEU A 67 -2.53 1.47 -6.59
CA LEU A 67 -3.15 0.18 -6.87
C LEU A 67 -4.46 0.07 -6.09
N VAL A 68 -5.56 -0.19 -6.78
CA VAL A 68 -6.85 -0.43 -6.13
C VAL A 68 -6.74 -1.69 -5.27
N HIS A 69 -6.92 -1.51 -3.98
CA HIS A 69 -6.75 -2.59 -3.00
C HIS A 69 -7.70 -2.41 -1.83
N GLY A 70 -7.89 -3.48 -1.08
CA GLY A 70 -8.71 -3.48 0.12
C GLY A 70 -8.51 -4.76 0.94
N ALA A 71 -9.17 -4.84 2.06
CA ALA A 71 -9.20 -6.05 2.87
C ALA A 71 -10.42 -6.91 2.50
N SER A 72 -10.24 -8.22 2.53
CA SER A 72 -11.36 -9.17 2.52
C SER A 72 -12.02 -9.23 3.91
N LEU A 73 -13.22 -9.77 3.96
CA LEU A 73 -13.85 -10.12 5.23
C LEU A 73 -13.00 -11.15 5.97
N ASN A 74 -13.00 -11.05 7.30
CA ASN A 74 -12.36 -12.03 8.18
C ASN A 74 -13.41 -12.81 8.98
N PRO A 75 -13.98 -13.86 8.42
CA PRO A 75 -15.00 -14.66 9.11
C PRO A 75 -14.41 -15.61 10.16
N SER A 76 -13.09 -15.84 10.15
CA SER A 76 -12.46 -16.82 11.04
C SER A 76 -12.31 -16.35 12.49
N GLY A 77 -12.39 -15.03 12.72
CA GLY A 77 -12.03 -14.43 14.01
C GLY A 77 -10.53 -14.52 14.36
N ALA A 78 -9.72 -15.16 13.53
CA ALA A 78 -8.27 -15.21 13.71
C ALA A 78 -7.65 -13.83 13.43
N ARG A 79 -6.56 -13.53 14.12
CA ARG A 79 -5.84 -12.27 13.90
C ARG A 79 -5.14 -12.28 12.55
N ARG A 80 -5.08 -11.12 11.92
CA ARG A 80 -4.24 -10.84 10.75
C ARG A 80 -3.62 -9.46 10.94
N ARG A 81 -2.51 -9.44 11.61
CA ARG A 81 -1.77 -8.21 11.92
C ARG A 81 -0.78 -7.91 10.80
N SER A 82 -0.72 -6.66 10.41
CA SER A 82 0.27 -6.16 9.46
C SER A 82 0.67 -4.73 9.83
N ILE A 83 1.86 -4.35 9.43
CA ILE A 83 2.32 -2.96 9.44
C ILE A 83 2.38 -2.49 8.00
N LEU A 84 1.83 -1.30 7.74
CA LEU A 84 1.94 -0.61 6.46
C LEU A 84 2.96 0.51 6.60
N ILE A 85 3.92 0.52 5.69
CA ILE A 85 4.94 1.56 5.57
C ILE A 85 4.84 2.12 4.16
N ASN A 86 4.67 3.44 4.05
CA ASN A 86 4.62 4.10 2.76
C ASN A 86 5.94 4.83 2.50
N TYR A 87 6.49 4.62 1.32
CA TYR A 87 7.67 5.31 0.82
C TYR A 87 7.28 6.17 -0.36
N CYS A 88 7.79 7.37 -0.42
CA CYS A 88 7.57 8.27 -1.56
C CYS A 88 8.86 8.99 -1.94
N SER A 89 8.90 9.50 -3.17
CA SER A 89 9.98 10.38 -3.62
C SER A 89 10.00 11.69 -2.82
N GLU A 90 11.16 12.31 -2.66
CA GLU A 90 11.31 13.54 -1.88
C GLU A 90 10.39 14.67 -2.34
N PRO A 91 10.25 14.99 -3.65
CA PRO A 91 9.31 16.03 -4.09
C PRO A 91 7.85 15.74 -3.71
N LEU A 92 7.47 14.48 -3.71
CA LEU A 92 6.13 14.07 -3.31
C LEU A 92 5.95 14.16 -1.80
N TYR A 93 6.99 13.86 -1.02
CA TYR A 93 6.98 14.01 0.43
C TYR A 93 6.67 15.45 0.86
N ASP A 94 7.27 16.45 0.23
CA ASP A 94 6.97 17.85 0.49
C ASP A 94 5.50 18.19 0.22
N THR A 95 4.93 17.60 -0.82
CA THR A 95 3.51 17.73 -1.12
C THR A 95 2.65 17.07 -0.04
N HIS A 96 3.02 15.89 0.43
CA HIS A 96 2.34 15.20 1.52
C HIS A 96 2.38 16.00 2.82
N LEU A 97 3.52 16.60 3.17
CA LEU A 97 3.63 17.46 4.35
C LEU A 97 2.68 18.65 4.28
N ARG A 98 2.64 19.36 3.15
CA ARG A 98 1.77 20.53 2.97
C ARG A 98 0.29 20.19 3.04
N THR A 99 -0.10 19.00 2.61
CA THR A 99 -1.49 18.55 2.58
C THR A 99 -1.91 17.73 3.80
N ALA A 100 -0.97 17.34 4.65
CA ALA A 100 -1.25 16.54 5.84
C ALA A 100 -2.32 17.13 6.77
N PRO A 101 -2.32 18.46 7.07
CA PRO A 101 -3.36 19.06 7.89
C PRO A 101 -4.76 18.95 7.27
N MET A 102 -4.86 19.03 5.93
CA MET A 102 -6.14 18.90 5.23
C MET A 102 -6.72 17.48 5.31
N ARG A 103 -5.88 16.48 5.54
CA ARG A 103 -6.25 15.06 5.65
C ARG A 103 -6.34 14.60 7.10
N ASN A 104 -6.15 15.51 8.06
CA ASN A 104 -6.06 15.19 9.48
C ASN A 104 -5.02 14.10 9.78
N VAL A 105 -3.88 14.16 9.13
CA VAL A 105 -2.76 13.24 9.28
C VAL A 105 -1.62 13.94 9.99
N SER A 106 -1.08 13.33 11.04
CA SER A 106 0.18 13.77 11.65
C SER A 106 1.33 13.00 11.02
N MET A 107 2.30 13.73 10.48
CA MET A 107 3.51 13.15 9.90
C MET A 107 4.71 13.58 10.74
N ASP A 108 5.45 12.60 11.25
CA ASP A 108 6.74 12.86 11.85
C ASP A 108 7.80 12.92 10.74
N SER A 109 8.44 14.07 10.63
CA SER A 109 9.49 14.33 9.64
C SER A 109 10.86 14.49 10.28
N SER A 110 10.99 14.19 11.58
CA SER A 110 12.25 14.37 12.32
C SER A 110 13.32 13.37 11.92
N GLU A 111 12.91 12.18 11.44
CA GLU A 111 13.83 11.13 11.00
C GLU A 111 13.73 10.91 9.50
N ARG A 112 14.88 10.84 8.84
CA ARG A 112 15.02 10.47 7.43
C ARG A 112 15.95 9.27 7.32
N PHE A 113 15.64 8.39 6.39
CA PHE A 113 16.53 7.30 6.01
C PHE A 113 17.68 7.85 5.14
N GLU A 114 18.91 7.75 5.64
CA GLU A 114 20.11 8.05 4.88
C GLU A 114 20.83 6.72 4.60
N PRO A 115 20.89 6.27 3.34
CA PRO A 115 21.47 4.96 2.99
C PRO A 115 22.93 4.78 3.46
N ALA A 116 23.68 5.89 3.56
CA ALA A 116 25.08 5.87 4.01
C ALA A 116 25.25 5.52 5.49
N ASP A 117 24.18 5.63 6.28
CA ASP A 117 24.22 5.33 7.72
C ASP A 117 24.03 3.84 8.03
N TYR A 118 23.79 3.03 7.01
CA TYR A 118 23.52 1.60 7.15
C TYR A 118 24.50 0.75 6.36
N ASP A 119 25.20 -0.14 7.04
CA ASP A 119 25.97 -1.21 6.40
C ASP A 119 25.01 -2.28 5.90
N PHE A 120 24.63 -2.19 4.64
CA PHE A 120 23.89 -3.29 4.01
C PHE A 120 24.82 -4.47 3.81
N VAL A 121 24.64 -5.51 4.61
CA VAL A 121 25.31 -6.79 4.39
C VAL A 121 24.67 -7.43 3.15
N ALA A 122 25.44 -7.50 2.08
CA ALA A 122 25.02 -8.15 0.84
C ALA A 122 24.98 -9.68 0.99
#